data_c8553d7111532baaafa3342446b6c3e7
#
_entry.id   c8553d7111532baaafa3342446b6c3e7
#
_cell.length_a   1.000
_cell.length_b   1.000
_cell.length_c   1.000
_cell.angle_alpha   90.00
_cell.angle_beta   90.00
_cell.angle_gamma   90.00
#
_symmetry.space_group_name_H-M   'P 1'
#
loop_
_entity.id
_entity.type
_entity.pdbx_description
1 polymer ?
#
loop_
_entity_poly.entity_id
_entity_poly.type
_entity_poly.pdbx_seq_one_letter_code
_entity_poly.pdbx_strand_id
1 'polypeptide(L)'
;LEAAGMRTVCSLGLPEKVWASQNPDGAIAFLKLALDKAAAIGAEALSGVVYGGIGERSGLPPTKSELDNVTHALEAAAAHAKTLGLLLGIEPVNRYETHLLNTGWQAVELIERIGAENMFVHLDTYHMNIEEKGAAQAILDARDHLRYIHLSESDRGTPGMGTVDWEEIFVALRAIDFQGGLAMESFV
;
A
#
# COMPACT_ATOMS: atom_id res chain seq x y z
N LEU A 1 22.99 0.73 6.02
CA LEU A 1 22.13 -0.35 5.55
C LEU A 1 22.77 -1.06 4.36
N GLU A 2 23.13 -0.33 3.30
CA GLU A 2 23.77 -0.87 2.10
C GLU A 2 25.02 -1.71 2.42
N ALA A 3 25.91 -1.22 3.29
CA ALA A 3 27.12 -1.95 3.72
C ALA A 3 26.80 -3.28 4.45
N ALA A 4 25.58 -3.46 4.94
CA ALA A 4 25.09 -4.67 5.57
C ALA A 4 24.24 -5.54 4.63
N GLY A 5 24.12 -5.17 3.34
CA GLY A 5 23.28 -5.85 2.37
C GLY A 5 21.77 -5.77 2.66
N MET A 6 21.34 -4.76 3.43
CA MET A 6 19.94 -4.59 3.81
C MET A 6 19.19 -3.80 2.75
N ARG A 7 18.02 -4.30 2.35
CA ARG A 7 17.07 -3.60 1.47
C ARG A 7 16.15 -2.70 2.32
N THR A 8 15.80 -1.54 1.82
CA THR A 8 14.97 -0.57 2.52
C THR A 8 13.71 -0.25 1.71
N VAL A 9 12.57 -0.38 2.35
CA VAL A 9 11.27 0.12 1.87
C VAL A 9 10.78 1.17 2.87
N CYS A 10 10.33 2.32 2.36
CA CYS A 10 9.72 3.35 3.18
C CYS A 10 8.21 3.23 3.12
N SER A 11 7.52 3.48 4.24
CA SER A 11 6.06 3.54 4.30
C SER A 11 5.59 4.83 4.94
N LEU A 12 4.45 5.36 4.48
CA LEU A 12 3.80 6.52 5.06
C LEU A 12 2.30 6.55 4.78
N GLY A 13 1.55 7.30 5.60
CA GLY A 13 0.23 7.83 5.28
C GLY A 13 0.30 9.34 5.09
N LEU A 14 -0.58 9.90 4.26
CA LEU A 14 -0.63 11.35 4.05
C LEU A 14 -1.16 12.06 5.29
N PRO A 15 -0.53 13.16 5.73
CA PRO A 15 -1.11 14.04 6.74
C PRO A 15 -2.43 14.66 6.26
N GLU A 16 -3.36 14.93 7.19
CA GLU A 16 -4.70 15.44 6.89
C GLU A 16 -4.74 16.63 5.92
N LYS A 17 -3.81 17.56 6.06
CA LYS A 17 -3.74 18.77 5.23
C LYS A 17 -3.46 18.49 3.75
N VAL A 18 -2.98 17.30 3.44
CA VAL A 18 -2.57 16.88 2.08
C VAL A 18 -3.17 15.53 1.67
N TRP A 19 -4.33 15.16 2.20
CA TRP A 19 -5.07 14.00 1.70
C TRP A 19 -5.37 14.18 0.20
N ALA A 20 -4.99 13.21 -0.59
CA ALA A 20 -5.06 13.32 -2.05
C ALA A 20 -6.49 13.51 -2.55
N SER A 21 -7.49 12.92 -1.89
CA SER A 21 -8.91 13.06 -2.25
C SER A 21 -9.40 14.51 -2.20
N GLN A 22 -8.82 15.34 -1.32
CA GLN A 22 -9.26 16.72 -1.03
C GLN A 22 -8.27 17.79 -1.52
N ASN A 23 -6.98 17.46 -1.53
CA ASN A 23 -5.90 18.38 -1.89
C ASN A 23 -4.84 17.68 -2.74
N PRO A 24 -5.17 17.32 -4.00
CA PRO A 24 -4.25 16.54 -4.85
C PRO A 24 -2.92 17.27 -5.12
N ASP A 25 -2.90 18.58 -5.28
CA ASP A 25 -1.66 19.35 -5.50
C ASP A 25 -0.76 19.33 -4.25
N GLY A 26 -1.35 19.44 -3.06
CA GLY A 26 -0.64 19.31 -1.79
C GLY A 26 -0.08 17.89 -1.61
N ALA A 27 -0.84 16.86 -1.98
CA ALA A 27 -0.41 15.46 -1.98
C ALA A 27 0.78 15.26 -2.93
N ILE A 28 0.71 15.78 -4.15
CA ILE A 28 1.80 15.72 -5.14
C ILE A 28 3.08 16.31 -4.58
N ALA A 29 3.00 17.52 -4.02
CA ALA A 29 4.17 18.19 -3.45
C ALA A 29 4.78 17.40 -2.28
N PHE A 30 3.94 16.87 -1.40
CA PHE A 30 4.37 16.06 -0.25
C PHE A 30 5.00 14.73 -0.69
N LEU A 31 4.36 14.01 -1.63
CA LEU A 31 4.86 12.72 -2.12
C LEU A 31 6.18 12.86 -2.87
N LYS A 32 6.35 13.90 -3.68
CA LYS A 32 7.64 14.17 -4.34
C LYS A 32 8.76 14.37 -3.33
N LEU A 33 8.53 15.18 -2.29
CA LEU A 33 9.51 15.38 -1.22
C LEU A 33 9.82 14.06 -0.46
N ALA A 34 8.80 13.24 -0.20
CA ALA A 34 8.99 11.94 0.46
C ALA A 34 9.79 10.97 -0.42
N LEU A 35 9.53 10.94 -1.73
CA LEU A 35 10.26 10.15 -2.70
C LEU A 35 11.73 10.58 -2.81
N ASP A 36 12.00 11.90 -2.85
CA ASP A 36 13.37 12.42 -2.84
C ASP A 36 14.15 11.97 -1.60
N LYS A 37 13.48 11.97 -0.43
CA LYS A 37 14.10 11.48 0.82
C LYS A 37 14.31 9.98 0.81
N ALA A 38 13.34 9.20 0.31
CA ALA A 38 13.48 7.76 0.16
C ALA A 38 14.65 7.40 -0.76
N ALA A 39 14.78 8.09 -1.90
CA ALA A 39 15.92 7.93 -2.81
C ALA A 39 17.25 8.28 -2.13
N ALA A 40 17.29 9.37 -1.37
CA ALA A 40 18.51 9.81 -0.68
C ALA A 40 19.05 8.83 0.37
N ILE A 41 18.19 7.98 0.93
CA ILE A 41 18.59 6.90 1.86
C ILE A 41 18.78 5.55 1.20
N GLY A 42 18.68 5.48 -0.14
CA GLY A 42 18.85 4.25 -0.91
C GLY A 42 17.67 3.28 -0.78
N ALA A 43 16.46 3.78 -0.53
CA ALA A 43 15.26 2.93 -0.53
C ALA A 43 14.94 2.43 -1.94
N GLU A 44 14.31 1.26 -2.03
CA GLU A 44 13.85 0.69 -3.30
C GLU A 44 12.43 1.16 -3.65
N ALA A 45 11.65 1.49 -2.62
CA ALA A 45 10.26 1.87 -2.77
C ALA A 45 9.79 2.84 -1.67
N LEU A 46 8.78 3.62 -2.02
CA LEU A 46 7.88 4.29 -1.08
C LEU A 46 6.51 3.62 -1.19
N SER A 47 5.91 3.24 -0.07
CA SER A 47 4.63 2.54 -0.01
C SER A 47 3.72 3.07 1.09
N GLY A 48 2.64 2.36 1.38
CA GLY A 48 1.69 2.69 2.44
C GLY A 48 0.42 3.37 1.93
N VAL A 49 -0.21 4.18 2.78
CA VAL A 49 -1.44 4.92 2.47
C VAL A 49 -1.11 6.21 1.72
N VAL A 50 -0.38 6.08 0.61
CA VAL A 50 0.12 7.21 -0.21
C VAL A 50 -0.99 7.94 -0.97
N TYR A 51 -2.21 7.41 -0.96
CA TYR A 51 -3.39 7.95 -1.61
C TYR A 51 -4.31 8.74 -0.66
N GLY A 52 -4.10 8.62 0.64
CA GLY A 52 -4.93 9.22 1.68
C GLY A 52 -4.25 9.16 3.05
N GLY A 53 -5.02 9.23 4.11
CA GLY A 53 -4.52 9.20 5.47
C GLY A 53 -5.36 8.36 6.42
N ILE A 54 -4.73 7.97 7.51
CA ILE A 54 -5.40 7.28 8.60
C ILE A 54 -6.39 8.25 9.26
N GLY A 55 -7.66 7.83 9.34
CA GLY A 55 -8.76 8.66 9.84
C GLY A 55 -9.57 9.38 8.75
N GLU A 56 -9.21 9.25 7.49
CA GLU A 56 -9.95 9.81 6.37
C GLU A 56 -11.23 9.01 6.07
N ARG A 57 -12.30 9.32 6.79
CA ARG A 57 -13.57 8.57 6.75
C ARG A 57 -14.76 9.50 6.53
N SER A 58 -15.50 9.29 5.44
CA SER A 58 -16.76 9.98 5.15
C SER A 58 -17.99 9.24 5.69
N GLY A 59 -17.86 7.94 6.01
CA GLY A 59 -18.98 7.05 6.32
C GLY A 59 -19.77 6.60 5.08
N LEU A 60 -19.35 7.01 3.90
CA LEU A 60 -19.92 6.67 2.59
C LEU A 60 -18.83 6.08 1.68
N PRO A 61 -19.22 5.37 0.62
CA PRO A 61 -18.26 4.96 -0.41
C PRO A 61 -17.54 6.17 -1.03
N PRO A 62 -16.31 5.99 -1.53
CA PRO A 62 -15.58 7.06 -2.19
C PRO A 62 -16.36 7.60 -3.39
N THR A 63 -16.37 8.91 -3.55
CA THR A 63 -16.97 9.56 -4.71
C THR A 63 -16.03 9.48 -5.91
N LYS A 64 -16.62 9.64 -7.11
CA LYS A 64 -15.81 9.73 -8.33
C LYS A 64 -14.77 10.86 -8.26
N SER A 65 -15.14 12.01 -7.71
CA SER A 65 -14.23 13.16 -7.58
C SER A 65 -13.04 12.86 -6.67
N GLU A 66 -13.26 12.18 -5.54
CA GLU A 66 -12.17 11.75 -4.66
C GLU A 66 -11.22 10.79 -5.35
N LEU A 67 -11.76 9.80 -6.07
CA LEU A 67 -10.94 8.85 -6.83
C LEU A 67 -10.22 9.50 -8.01
N ASP A 68 -10.81 10.50 -8.68
CA ASP A 68 -10.16 11.27 -9.74
C ASP A 68 -8.97 12.08 -9.18
N ASN A 69 -9.15 12.73 -8.02
CA ASN A 69 -8.09 13.47 -7.32
C ASN A 69 -6.95 12.55 -6.89
N VAL A 70 -7.27 11.39 -6.30
CA VAL A 70 -6.30 10.36 -5.92
C VAL A 70 -5.52 9.88 -7.14
N THR A 71 -6.20 9.56 -8.24
CA THR A 71 -5.56 9.14 -9.49
C THR A 71 -4.57 10.20 -9.97
N HIS A 72 -4.99 11.46 -10.05
CA HIS A 72 -4.15 12.57 -10.48
C HIS A 72 -2.89 12.72 -9.61
N ALA A 73 -3.05 12.63 -8.28
CA ALA A 73 -1.93 12.75 -7.36
C ALA A 73 -0.93 11.60 -7.53
N LEU A 74 -1.42 10.36 -7.66
CA LEU A 74 -0.57 9.19 -7.78
C LEU A 74 0.09 9.07 -9.15
N GLU A 75 -0.54 9.50 -10.24
CA GLU A 75 0.10 9.62 -11.57
C GLU A 75 1.34 10.49 -11.50
N ALA A 76 1.22 11.69 -10.90
CA ALA A 76 2.33 12.63 -10.74
C ALA A 76 3.43 12.08 -9.81
N ALA A 77 3.05 11.39 -8.74
CA ALA A 77 3.99 10.76 -7.81
C ALA A 77 4.73 9.58 -8.45
N ALA A 78 4.02 8.71 -9.19
CA ALA A 78 4.62 7.58 -9.90
C ALA A 78 5.60 8.03 -11.00
N ALA A 79 5.24 9.08 -11.74
CA ALA A 79 6.14 9.68 -12.73
C ALA A 79 7.42 10.22 -12.07
N HIS A 80 7.32 10.88 -10.92
CA HIS A 80 8.48 11.35 -10.17
C HIS A 80 9.31 10.19 -9.61
N ALA A 81 8.68 9.18 -8.99
CA ALA A 81 9.34 7.98 -8.48
C ALA A 81 10.15 7.28 -9.59
N LYS A 82 9.61 7.19 -10.81
CA LYS A 82 10.29 6.62 -11.98
C LYS A 82 11.60 7.35 -12.30
N THR A 83 11.64 8.68 -12.17
CA THR A 83 12.88 9.47 -12.40
C THR A 83 13.96 9.19 -11.37
N LEU A 84 13.57 8.73 -10.19
CA LEU A 84 14.46 8.37 -9.07
C LEU A 84 14.83 6.88 -9.05
N GLY A 85 14.28 6.08 -9.97
CA GLY A 85 14.43 4.63 -9.96
C GLY A 85 13.69 3.91 -8.84
N LEU A 86 12.67 4.56 -8.25
CA LEU A 86 11.87 4.02 -7.16
C LEU A 86 10.56 3.38 -7.64
N LEU A 87 10.10 2.39 -6.88
CA LEU A 87 8.74 1.88 -6.97
C LEU A 87 7.81 2.68 -6.02
N LEU A 88 6.53 2.76 -6.39
CA LEU A 88 5.47 3.38 -5.58
C LEU A 88 4.41 2.35 -5.25
N GLY A 89 4.25 2.01 -3.96
CA GLY A 89 3.29 1.02 -3.49
C GLY A 89 2.01 1.65 -2.95
N ILE A 90 0.89 0.96 -3.12
CA ILE A 90 -0.40 1.31 -2.53
C ILE A 90 -0.78 0.21 -1.55
N GLU A 91 -1.04 0.60 -0.31
CA GLU A 91 -1.51 -0.27 0.75
C GLU A 91 -2.99 0.01 1.04
N PRO A 92 -3.93 -0.85 0.58
CA PRO A 92 -5.31 -0.74 1.01
C PRO A 92 -5.40 -1.07 2.50
N VAL A 93 -6.08 -0.19 3.26
CA VAL A 93 -6.25 -0.35 4.70
C VAL A 93 -7.73 -0.48 5.06
N ASN A 94 -8.03 -1.01 6.24
CA ASN A 94 -9.40 -1.32 6.63
C ASN A 94 -10.31 -0.08 6.71
N ARG A 95 -11.64 -0.32 6.65
CA ARG A 95 -12.70 0.69 6.68
C ARG A 95 -12.73 1.57 7.92
N TYR A 96 -12.05 1.17 9.00
CA TYR A 96 -11.94 1.98 10.21
C TYR A 96 -10.83 3.03 10.10
N GLU A 97 -9.97 2.91 9.09
CA GLU A 97 -8.85 3.81 8.84
C GLU A 97 -9.10 4.74 7.65
N THR A 98 -9.65 4.22 6.55
CA THR A 98 -10.05 5.07 5.41
C THR A 98 -11.29 4.52 4.72
N HIS A 99 -11.98 5.37 3.96
CA HIS A 99 -13.10 4.98 3.10
C HIS A 99 -12.70 4.84 1.61
N LEU A 100 -11.45 5.14 1.27
CA LEU A 100 -11.01 5.25 -0.13
C LEU A 100 -10.69 3.91 -0.77
N LEU A 101 -9.74 3.14 -0.20
CA LEU A 101 -9.30 1.84 -0.70
C LEU A 101 -9.17 0.87 0.46
N ASN A 102 -9.95 -0.21 0.44
CA ASN A 102 -10.00 -1.17 1.54
C ASN A 102 -9.58 -2.59 1.13
N THR A 103 -9.56 -2.91 -0.17
CA THR A 103 -9.24 -4.25 -0.66
C THR A 103 -8.11 -4.24 -1.67
N GLY A 104 -7.40 -5.38 -1.79
CA GLY A 104 -6.38 -5.58 -2.81
C GLY A 104 -6.92 -5.37 -4.23
N TRP A 105 -8.15 -5.80 -4.50
CA TRP A 105 -8.81 -5.56 -5.78
C TRP A 105 -8.94 -4.06 -6.11
N GLN A 106 -9.37 -3.23 -5.16
CA GLN A 106 -9.46 -1.77 -5.37
C GLN A 106 -8.09 -1.14 -5.65
N ALA A 107 -7.04 -1.63 -5.01
CA ALA A 107 -5.68 -1.17 -5.29
C ALA A 107 -5.23 -1.57 -6.71
N VAL A 108 -5.53 -2.79 -7.17
CA VAL A 108 -5.28 -3.24 -8.54
C VAL A 108 -6.01 -2.35 -9.55
N GLU A 109 -7.33 -2.15 -9.37
CA GLU A 109 -8.11 -1.27 -10.26
C GLU A 109 -7.52 0.15 -10.36
N LEU A 110 -7.05 0.70 -9.25
CA LEU A 110 -6.43 2.03 -9.25
C LEU A 110 -5.08 2.04 -9.98
N ILE A 111 -4.24 1.02 -9.78
CA ILE A 111 -2.95 0.89 -10.49
C ILE A 111 -3.17 0.74 -12.00
N GLU A 112 -4.10 -0.10 -12.41
CA GLU A 112 -4.44 -0.30 -13.82
C GLU A 112 -5.00 0.97 -14.46
N ARG A 113 -5.82 1.72 -13.72
CA ARG A 113 -6.34 3.01 -14.15
C ARG A 113 -5.25 4.05 -14.36
N ILE A 114 -4.22 4.07 -13.49
CA ILE A 114 -3.05 4.96 -13.59
C ILE A 114 -2.14 4.50 -14.73
N GLY A 115 -1.95 3.20 -14.91
CA GLY A 115 -1.14 2.62 -15.98
C GLY A 115 0.37 2.84 -15.83
N ALA A 116 0.86 3.13 -14.62
CA ALA A 116 2.28 3.33 -14.35
C ALA A 116 2.95 1.99 -13.96
N GLU A 117 3.93 1.54 -14.74
CA GLU A 117 4.62 0.26 -14.57
C GLU A 117 5.44 0.14 -13.27
N ASN A 118 5.78 1.26 -12.64
CA ASN A 118 6.51 1.31 -11.38
C ASN A 118 5.62 1.39 -10.14
N MET A 119 4.32 1.11 -10.29
CA MET A 119 3.40 0.97 -9.16
C MET A 119 3.18 -0.49 -8.79
N PHE A 120 2.87 -0.72 -7.50
CA PHE A 120 2.61 -2.07 -7.00
C PHE A 120 1.60 -2.07 -5.84
N VAL A 121 1.02 -3.25 -5.60
CA VAL A 121 0.15 -3.52 -4.45
C VAL A 121 1.02 -3.94 -3.27
N HIS A 122 0.79 -3.31 -2.13
CA HIS A 122 1.26 -3.68 -0.82
C HIS A 122 0.06 -4.19 -0.01
N LEU A 123 0.06 -5.44 0.43
CA LEU A 123 -0.99 -5.99 1.28
C LEU A 123 -0.53 -6.06 2.73
N ASP A 124 -1.47 -5.99 3.67
CA ASP A 124 -1.25 -6.22 5.09
C ASP A 124 -2.27 -7.24 5.60
N THR A 125 -1.80 -8.30 6.21
CA THR A 125 -2.65 -9.42 6.66
C THR A 125 -3.67 -9.02 7.74
N TYR A 126 -3.38 -7.98 8.53
CA TYR A 126 -4.36 -7.40 9.46
C TYR A 126 -5.52 -6.73 8.73
N HIS A 127 -5.21 -5.88 7.73
CA HIS A 127 -6.24 -5.22 6.94
C HIS A 127 -7.05 -6.22 6.12
N MET A 128 -6.39 -7.20 5.51
CA MET A 128 -7.03 -8.31 4.79
C MET A 128 -7.99 -9.10 5.67
N ASN A 129 -7.61 -9.41 6.91
CA ASN A 129 -8.44 -10.14 7.86
C ASN A 129 -9.77 -9.43 8.20
N ILE A 130 -9.82 -8.10 8.04
CA ILE A 130 -11.01 -7.29 8.27
C ILE A 130 -11.87 -7.14 6.99
N GLU A 131 -11.22 -6.93 5.84
CA GLU A 131 -11.90 -6.47 4.63
C GLU A 131 -12.12 -7.55 3.57
N GLU A 132 -11.20 -8.52 3.45
CA GLU A 132 -11.25 -9.49 2.39
C GLU A 132 -12.18 -10.67 2.73
N LYS A 133 -12.81 -11.24 1.71
CA LYS A 133 -13.64 -12.44 1.89
C LYS A 133 -12.83 -13.72 2.02
N GLY A 134 -11.55 -13.67 1.68
CA GLY A 134 -10.56 -14.73 1.77
C GLY A 134 -9.19 -14.18 1.41
N ALA A 135 -8.20 -14.41 2.27
CA ALA A 135 -6.85 -13.88 2.08
C ALA A 135 -6.19 -14.46 0.83
N ALA A 136 -6.37 -15.76 0.57
CA ALA A 136 -5.84 -16.41 -0.63
C ALA A 136 -6.37 -15.75 -1.91
N GLN A 137 -7.67 -15.47 -1.99
CA GLN A 137 -8.26 -14.86 -3.18
C GLN A 137 -7.70 -13.45 -3.42
N ALA A 138 -7.57 -12.63 -2.36
CA ALA A 138 -6.99 -11.30 -2.48
C ALA A 138 -5.54 -11.33 -3.00
N ILE A 139 -4.73 -12.28 -2.53
CA ILE A 139 -3.36 -12.51 -3.00
C ILE A 139 -3.36 -12.94 -4.49
N LEU A 140 -4.25 -13.87 -4.87
CA LEU A 140 -4.36 -14.33 -6.26
C LEU A 140 -4.81 -13.21 -7.21
N ASP A 141 -5.77 -12.38 -6.79
CA ASP A 141 -6.27 -11.25 -7.58
C ASP A 141 -5.21 -10.15 -7.76
N ALA A 142 -4.37 -9.94 -6.76
CA ALA A 142 -3.30 -8.94 -6.81
C ALA A 142 -1.99 -9.45 -7.42
N ARG A 143 -1.85 -10.73 -7.78
CA ARG A 143 -0.60 -11.43 -8.11
C ARG A 143 0.32 -10.67 -9.08
N ASP A 144 -0.23 -10.03 -10.11
CA ASP A 144 0.55 -9.38 -11.16
C ASP A 144 1.17 -8.05 -10.68
N HIS A 145 0.59 -7.46 -9.64
CA HIS A 145 1.00 -6.19 -9.04
C HIS A 145 1.57 -6.34 -7.63
N LEU A 146 1.42 -7.50 -6.97
CA LEU A 146 1.82 -7.70 -5.58
C LEU A 146 3.34 -7.75 -5.45
N ARG A 147 3.92 -6.85 -4.63
CA ARG A 147 5.37 -6.76 -4.40
C ARG A 147 5.78 -6.75 -2.93
N TYR A 148 4.86 -6.44 -2.02
CA TYR A 148 5.18 -6.26 -0.62
C TYR A 148 4.01 -6.66 0.26
N ILE A 149 4.31 -7.30 1.40
CA ILE A 149 3.29 -7.71 2.37
C ILE A 149 3.78 -7.42 3.78
N HIS A 150 2.94 -6.73 4.56
CA HIS A 150 3.04 -6.70 6.00
C HIS A 150 2.41 -7.96 6.60
N LEU A 151 3.21 -8.67 7.39
CA LEU A 151 2.76 -9.80 8.19
C LEU A 151 2.35 -9.28 9.56
N SER A 152 1.06 -9.19 9.79
CA SER A 152 0.48 -8.62 11.00
C SER A 152 -0.67 -9.50 11.48
N GLU A 153 -0.76 -9.71 12.79
CA GLU A 153 -1.83 -10.52 13.37
C GLU A 153 -3.14 -9.72 13.44
N SER A 154 -4.26 -10.40 13.65
CA SER A 154 -5.61 -9.83 13.73
C SER A 154 -5.79 -8.77 14.83
N ASP A 155 -4.90 -8.73 15.80
CA ASP A 155 -4.84 -7.75 16.90
C ASP A 155 -3.57 -6.89 16.88
N ARG A 156 -2.81 -6.93 15.77
CA ARG A 156 -1.47 -6.30 15.64
C ARG A 156 -0.42 -6.88 16.60
N GLY A 157 -0.73 -8.03 17.21
CA GLY A 157 0.14 -8.76 18.10
C GLY A 157 1.15 -9.68 17.39
N THR A 158 1.57 -10.71 18.10
CA THR A 158 2.53 -11.71 17.58
C THR A 158 1.86 -12.58 16.52
N PRO A 159 2.41 -12.69 15.29
CA PRO A 159 1.89 -13.58 14.26
C PRO A 159 1.72 -15.03 14.75
N GLY A 160 0.54 -15.61 14.48
CA GLY A 160 0.16 -16.95 14.90
C GLY A 160 -0.54 -17.01 16.27
N MET A 161 -0.73 -15.89 16.97
CA MET A 161 -1.41 -15.84 18.26
C MET A 161 -2.86 -15.35 18.16
N GLY A 162 -3.32 -14.94 16.99
CA GLY A 162 -4.67 -14.42 16.75
C GLY A 162 -5.48 -15.29 15.78
N THR A 163 -6.19 -14.65 14.85
CA THR A 163 -7.18 -15.31 13.96
C THR A 163 -6.79 -15.29 12.49
N VAL A 164 -5.63 -14.75 12.12
CA VAL A 164 -5.15 -14.76 10.74
C VAL A 164 -4.84 -16.20 10.31
N ASP A 165 -5.39 -16.63 9.16
CA ASP A 165 -5.07 -17.94 8.58
C ASP A 165 -3.74 -17.90 7.83
N TRP A 166 -2.67 -18.12 8.57
CA TRP A 166 -1.30 -18.11 8.04
C TRP A 166 -1.06 -19.20 7.01
N GLU A 167 -1.71 -20.37 7.16
CA GLU A 167 -1.58 -21.47 6.21
C GLU A 167 -2.17 -21.07 4.86
N GLU A 168 -3.38 -20.52 4.84
CA GLU A 168 -4.04 -20.01 3.64
C GLU A 168 -3.15 -18.98 2.92
N ILE A 169 -2.60 -18.01 3.67
CA ILE A 169 -1.74 -16.94 3.13
C ILE A 169 -0.48 -17.52 2.47
N PHE A 170 0.26 -18.35 3.20
CA PHE A 170 1.52 -18.90 2.66
C PHE A 170 1.30 -19.92 1.54
N VAL A 171 0.17 -20.63 1.51
CA VAL A 171 -0.22 -21.47 0.37
C VAL A 171 -0.46 -20.61 -0.86
N ALA A 172 -1.20 -19.49 -0.73
CA ALA A 172 -1.47 -18.58 -1.82
C ALA A 172 -0.19 -17.91 -2.36
N LEU A 173 0.69 -17.44 -1.47
CA LEU A 173 1.98 -16.86 -1.86
C LEU A 173 2.88 -17.84 -2.64
N ARG A 174 2.91 -19.09 -2.22
CA ARG A 174 3.62 -20.15 -2.98
C ARG A 174 2.97 -20.40 -4.33
N ALA A 175 1.64 -20.39 -4.40
CA ALA A 175 0.91 -20.65 -5.65
C ALA A 175 1.19 -19.59 -6.74
N ILE A 176 1.47 -18.34 -6.35
CA ILE A 176 1.85 -17.26 -7.29
C ILE A 176 3.36 -17.10 -7.47
N ASP A 177 4.18 -17.99 -6.89
CA ASP A 177 5.65 -17.87 -6.85
C ASP A 177 6.12 -16.48 -6.37
N PHE A 178 5.58 -16.02 -5.26
CA PHE A 178 5.85 -14.67 -4.74
C PHE A 178 7.32 -14.45 -4.43
N GLN A 179 7.92 -13.43 -5.06
CA GLN A 179 9.33 -13.04 -4.90
C GLN A 179 9.49 -11.66 -4.23
N GLY A 180 8.41 -11.08 -3.74
CA GLY A 180 8.41 -9.75 -3.11
C GLY A 180 8.92 -9.73 -1.67
N GLY A 181 8.81 -8.57 -1.03
CA GLY A 181 9.22 -8.38 0.35
C GLY A 181 8.13 -8.81 1.34
N LEU A 182 8.57 -9.40 2.46
CA LEU A 182 7.74 -9.67 3.63
C LEU A 182 8.33 -8.93 4.84
N ALA A 183 7.52 -8.18 5.56
CA ALA A 183 7.95 -7.52 6.80
C ALA A 183 6.94 -7.71 7.91
N MET A 184 7.43 -7.94 9.13
CA MET A 184 6.55 -7.98 10.30
C MET A 184 6.13 -6.57 10.69
N GLU A 185 4.82 -6.38 10.93
CA GLU A 185 4.24 -5.15 11.46
C GLU A 185 3.41 -5.45 12.71
N SER A 186 4.06 -5.41 13.86
CA SER A 186 3.43 -5.66 15.16
C SER A 186 3.65 -4.45 16.07
N PHE A 187 2.63 -4.13 16.88
CA PHE A 187 2.59 -2.94 17.76
C PHE A 187 2.53 -3.33 19.25
N VAL A 188 3.17 -4.42 19.66
CA VAL A 188 3.27 -4.92 21.03
C VAL A 188 4.67 -4.76 21.59
#